data_85b81a19517886851401002d2be36f26
#
_entry.id   85b81a19517886851401002d2be36f26
#
_cell.length_a   1.000
_cell.length_b   1.000
_cell.length_c   1.000
_cell.angle_alpha   90.00
_cell.angle_beta   90.00
_cell.angle_gamma   90.00
#
_symmetry.space_group_name_H-M   'P 1'
#
loop_
_entity.id
_entity.type
_entity.pdbx_description
1 polymer ?
#
loop_
_entity_poly.entity_id
_entity_poly.type
_entity_poly.pdbx_seq_one_letter_code
_entity_poly.pdbx_strand_id
1 'polypeptide(L)'
;MRRVAALLLLAFCAAARAAPPTPEDRLSAIFDAIEANRLDDALQRADDLIRDYPNFRLAHLVRGDLLLARSRPLLTFGNVVKTVPQEKIEGMREEALARLRAHRQRPAEDLQPRLVLQLNPEQKHLLLVDSRRSRLYVFANENGRPRLVADYYVTLGKNGVEKTREGDQKTPVGVYYVTSNLPRSKLTDFYGAGAYPINYPNEWDRRLGRNGKGIWLHGVPSDLYSRPPRASDGCIVLSNPDLVSVGHLVQVGMTPVVIADEVEWSDAAAVDADRASLAAAMESWRVDWESRDTERYLSHYSARFAAPGQNLAAWGAHKRSVNASKRWIKVGLSRVSMIRYPRERDFVVVTFDQDYRSDSLKNVMHKRQYWIKEEGQWKILYEGAG
;
A
#
# COMPACT_ATOMS: atom_id res chain seq x y z
N MET A 1 52.77 -41.47 -22.70
CA MET A 1 52.38 -41.24 -21.31
C MET A 1 51.57 -40.00 -21.28
N ARG A 2 50.23 -40.12 -21.30
CA ARG A 2 49.28 -38.99 -21.26
C ARG A 2 48.73 -38.87 -19.81
N ARG A 3 49.02 -37.76 -19.14
CA ARG A 3 48.45 -37.45 -17.81
C ARG A 3 47.08 -36.81 -17.99
N VAL A 4 46.01 -37.47 -17.52
CA VAL A 4 44.67 -36.97 -17.41
C VAL A 4 44.60 -36.24 -16.07
N ALA A 5 44.40 -34.92 -16.09
CA ALA A 5 44.12 -34.11 -14.90
C ALA A 5 42.61 -34.09 -14.69
N ALA A 6 42.12 -34.72 -13.62
CA ALA A 6 40.75 -34.65 -13.19
C ALA A 6 40.53 -33.35 -12.40
N LEU A 7 39.73 -32.41 -12.96
CA LEU A 7 39.22 -31.23 -12.25
C LEU A 7 38.02 -31.67 -11.39
N LEU A 8 38.19 -31.66 -10.08
CA LEU A 8 37.08 -31.74 -9.12
C LEU A 8 36.40 -30.39 -9.04
N LEU A 9 35.22 -30.27 -9.64
CA LEU A 9 34.28 -29.15 -9.42
C LEU A 9 33.58 -29.32 -8.05
N LEU A 10 34.07 -28.61 -7.04
CA LEU A 10 33.34 -28.43 -5.77
C LEU A 10 32.15 -27.50 -6.00
N ALA A 11 30.97 -28.09 -6.12
CA ALA A 11 29.69 -27.33 -6.09
C ALA A 11 29.43 -26.81 -4.66
N PHE A 12 29.70 -25.54 -4.43
CA PHE A 12 29.29 -24.87 -3.22
C PHE A 12 27.75 -24.66 -3.29
N CYS A 13 26.98 -25.57 -2.71
CA CYS A 13 25.59 -25.30 -2.38
C CYS A 13 25.56 -24.25 -1.25
N ALA A 14 25.42 -22.98 -1.60
CA ALA A 14 25.04 -21.94 -0.64
C ALA A 14 23.63 -22.26 -0.17
N ALA A 15 23.50 -22.95 0.97
CA ALA A 15 22.22 -23.07 1.65
C ALA A 15 21.75 -21.65 1.99
N ALA A 16 20.70 -21.19 1.33
CA ALA A 16 20.01 -19.93 1.67
C ALA A 16 19.57 -20.06 3.13
N ARG A 17 20.24 -19.35 4.03
CA ARG A 17 19.85 -19.28 5.43
C ARG A 17 18.50 -18.57 5.47
N ALA A 18 17.45 -19.25 5.91
CA ALA A 18 16.17 -18.63 6.16
C ALA A 18 16.38 -17.42 7.10
N ALA A 19 15.76 -16.29 6.77
CA ALA A 19 15.80 -15.13 7.64
C ALA A 19 15.26 -15.51 9.04
N PRO A 20 15.80 -14.94 10.11
CA PRO A 20 15.27 -15.21 11.45
C PRO A 20 13.78 -14.84 11.52
N PRO A 21 12.97 -15.60 12.28
CA PRO A 21 11.53 -15.35 12.38
C PRO A 21 11.27 -13.97 12.96
N THR A 22 10.35 -13.23 12.34
CA THR A 22 9.93 -11.91 12.81
C THR A 22 9.17 -12.02 14.14
N PRO A 23 9.02 -10.93 14.91
CA PRO A 23 8.16 -10.92 16.11
C PRO A 23 6.72 -11.36 15.82
N GLU A 24 6.22 -11.07 14.62
CA GLU A 24 4.90 -11.50 14.15
C GLU A 24 4.85 -13.03 13.96
N ASP A 25 5.85 -13.62 13.31
CA ASP A 25 5.95 -15.07 13.13
C ASP A 25 6.06 -15.79 14.48
N ARG A 26 6.80 -15.20 15.42
CA ARG A 26 6.93 -15.75 16.79
C ARG A 26 5.63 -15.70 17.55
N LEU A 27 4.86 -14.60 17.45
CA LEU A 27 3.53 -14.49 18.05
C LEU A 27 2.56 -15.49 17.41
N SER A 28 2.59 -15.65 16.09
CA SER A 28 1.77 -16.64 15.38
C SER A 28 2.09 -18.06 15.84
N ALA A 29 3.38 -18.40 16.01
CA ALA A 29 3.80 -19.69 16.53
C ALA A 29 3.32 -19.96 17.99
N ILE A 30 3.12 -18.91 18.80
CA ILE A 30 2.48 -19.04 20.12
C ILE A 30 1.01 -19.43 19.93
N PHE A 31 0.27 -18.77 19.06
CA PHE A 31 -1.14 -19.10 18.78
C PHE A 31 -1.29 -20.53 18.22
N ASP A 32 -0.43 -20.96 17.32
CA ASP A 32 -0.42 -22.32 16.77
C ASP A 32 -0.14 -23.38 17.87
N ALA A 33 0.75 -23.07 18.82
CA ALA A 33 1.02 -23.95 19.94
C ALA A 33 -0.18 -24.03 20.90
N ILE A 34 -0.89 -22.92 21.16
CA ILE A 34 -2.12 -22.88 21.95
C ILE A 34 -3.20 -23.74 21.26
N GLU A 35 -3.43 -23.56 19.99
CA GLU A 35 -4.43 -24.31 19.21
C GLU A 35 -4.14 -25.82 19.20
N ALA A 36 -2.86 -26.18 19.14
CA ALA A 36 -2.42 -27.57 19.23
C ALA A 36 -2.41 -28.13 20.69
N ASN A 37 -2.92 -27.38 21.66
CA ASN A 37 -2.93 -27.71 23.10
C ASN A 37 -1.52 -27.98 23.69
N ARG A 38 -0.48 -27.36 23.12
CA ARG A 38 0.90 -27.44 23.59
C ARG A 38 1.22 -26.22 24.46
N LEU A 39 0.56 -26.15 25.63
CA LEU A 39 0.56 -24.93 26.46
C LEU A 39 1.93 -24.60 27.05
N ASP A 40 2.77 -25.60 27.38
CA ASP A 40 4.14 -25.37 27.89
C ASP A 40 5.04 -24.84 26.79
N ASP A 41 4.96 -25.34 25.55
CA ASP A 41 5.66 -24.79 24.37
C ASP A 41 5.21 -23.37 24.09
N ALA A 42 3.90 -23.10 24.12
CA ALA A 42 3.35 -21.75 23.98
C ALA A 42 3.90 -20.78 25.03
N LEU A 43 3.98 -21.20 26.29
CA LEU A 43 4.52 -20.37 27.36
C LEU A 43 6.01 -20.08 27.19
N GLN A 44 6.82 -21.08 26.82
CA GLN A 44 8.25 -20.89 26.54
C GLN A 44 8.48 -19.91 25.39
N ARG A 45 7.70 -20.04 24.30
CA ARG A 45 7.76 -19.11 23.17
C ARG A 45 7.35 -17.68 23.56
N ALA A 46 6.35 -17.54 24.43
CA ALA A 46 5.93 -16.24 24.96
C ALA A 46 7.03 -15.59 25.81
N ASP A 47 7.70 -16.38 26.69
CA ASP A 47 8.83 -15.92 27.48
C ASP A 47 10.00 -15.47 26.60
N ASP A 48 10.31 -16.22 25.54
CA ASP A 48 11.36 -15.87 24.59
C ASP A 48 11.02 -14.58 23.81
N LEU A 49 9.76 -14.43 23.37
CA LEU A 49 9.31 -13.22 22.67
C LEU A 49 9.39 -11.99 23.60
N ILE A 50 8.96 -12.10 24.84
CA ILE A 50 8.99 -11.02 25.84
C ILE A 50 10.44 -10.63 26.20
N ARG A 51 11.36 -11.60 26.28
CA ARG A 51 12.78 -11.33 26.54
C ARG A 51 13.38 -10.42 25.50
N ASP A 52 13.06 -10.67 24.21
CA ASP A 52 13.60 -9.89 23.10
C ASP A 52 12.81 -8.58 22.85
N TYR A 53 11.50 -8.59 23.18
CA TYR A 53 10.57 -7.45 23.01
C TYR A 53 9.80 -7.17 24.30
N PRO A 54 10.45 -6.63 25.33
CA PRO A 54 9.84 -6.47 26.67
C PRO A 54 8.66 -5.48 26.71
N ASN A 55 8.54 -4.61 25.72
CA ASN A 55 7.45 -3.65 25.56
C ASN A 55 6.26 -4.21 24.74
N PHE A 56 6.26 -5.49 24.34
CA PHE A 56 5.17 -6.12 23.60
C PHE A 56 4.03 -6.56 24.52
N ARG A 57 3.14 -5.64 24.87
CA ARG A 57 2.06 -5.81 25.86
C ARG A 57 1.15 -7.00 25.55
N LEU A 58 0.84 -7.26 24.27
CA LEU A 58 0.02 -8.41 23.87
C LEU A 58 0.70 -9.74 24.24
N ALA A 59 2.01 -9.85 24.06
CA ALA A 59 2.75 -11.07 24.46
C ALA A 59 2.67 -11.31 25.96
N HIS A 60 2.75 -10.25 26.78
CA HIS A 60 2.54 -10.34 28.24
C HIS A 60 1.13 -10.79 28.60
N LEU A 61 0.10 -10.32 27.88
CA LEU A 61 -1.29 -10.72 28.12
C LEU A 61 -1.48 -12.21 27.83
N VAL A 62 -0.98 -12.69 26.68
CA VAL A 62 -0.99 -14.12 26.31
C VAL A 62 -0.27 -14.97 27.33
N ARG A 63 0.92 -14.54 27.77
CA ARG A 63 1.68 -15.21 28.86
C ARG A 63 0.88 -15.31 30.14
N GLY A 64 0.23 -14.22 30.55
CA GLY A 64 -0.61 -14.19 31.74
C GLY A 64 -1.75 -15.22 31.69
N ASP A 65 -2.44 -15.29 30.54
CA ASP A 65 -3.49 -16.30 30.34
C ASP A 65 -2.95 -17.72 30.34
N LEU A 66 -1.81 -17.99 29.71
CA LEU A 66 -1.17 -19.32 29.74
C LEU A 66 -0.79 -19.78 31.16
N LEU A 67 -0.28 -18.88 32.00
CA LEU A 67 -0.01 -19.17 33.41
C LEU A 67 -1.30 -19.45 34.18
N LEU A 68 -2.36 -18.68 33.94
CA LEU A 68 -3.64 -18.84 34.59
C LEU A 68 -4.32 -20.17 34.20
N ALA A 69 -4.17 -20.57 32.92
CA ALA A 69 -4.71 -21.85 32.41
C ALA A 69 -4.17 -23.10 33.15
N ARG A 70 -3.00 -22.98 33.81
CA ARG A 70 -2.46 -24.07 34.65
C ARG A 70 -3.26 -24.31 35.94
N SER A 71 -3.99 -23.30 36.39
CA SER A 71 -4.72 -23.37 37.66
C SER A 71 -6.24 -23.43 37.52
N ARG A 72 -6.78 -22.95 36.41
CA ARG A 72 -8.22 -22.92 36.11
C ARG A 72 -8.53 -22.80 34.65
N PRO A 73 -9.69 -23.29 34.19
CA PRO A 73 -10.15 -23.05 32.82
C PRO A 73 -10.28 -21.55 32.51
N LEU A 74 -9.85 -21.14 31.32
CA LEU A 74 -10.07 -19.79 30.81
C LEU A 74 -11.42 -19.69 30.11
N LEU A 75 -12.21 -18.67 30.45
CA LEU A 75 -13.50 -18.41 29.82
C LEU A 75 -13.39 -17.37 28.69
N THR A 76 -12.35 -16.53 28.76
CA THR A 76 -12.10 -15.44 27.79
C THR A 76 -10.60 -15.25 27.61
N PHE A 77 -10.19 -14.58 26.57
CA PHE A 77 -8.83 -14.10 26.40
C PHE A 77 -8.61 -12.79 27.18
N GLY A 78 -7.45 -12.63 27.79
CA GLY A 78 -7.09 -11.43 28.54
C GLY A 78 -7.73 -11.39 29.95
N ASN A 79 -7.49 -12.42 30.74
CA ASN A 79 -7.95 -12.47 32.14
C ASN A 79 -6.98 -11.65 33.01
N VAL A 80 -7.41 -10.48 33.41
CA VAL A 80 -6.65 -9.57 34.28
C VAL A 80 -7.46 -9.20 35.51
N VAL A 81 -6.77 -8.68 36.52
CA VAL A 81 -7.44 -8.14 37.72
C VAL A 81 -8.33 -6.94 37.38
N LYS A 82 -9.43 -6.75 38.10
CA LYS A 82 -10.43 -5.70 37.85
C LYS A 82 -9.87 -4.26 37.87
N THR A 83 -8.68 -4.07 38.41
CA THR A 83 -8.02 -2.75 38.46
C THR A 83 -7.47 -2.26 37.12
N VAL A 84 -7.31 -3.15 36.13
CA VAL A 84 -6.87 -2.75 34.78
C VAL A 84 -8.05 -2.17 34.00
N PRO A 85 -7.91 -0.98 33.36
CA PRO A 85 -8.97 -0.40 32.54
C PRO A 85 -9.41 -1.37 31.45
N GLN A 86 -10.71 -1.65 31.38
CA GLN A 86 -11.30 -2.64 30.46
C GLN A 86 -11.03 -2.29 28.99
N GLU A 87 -11.02 -0.99 28.66
CA GLU A 87 -10.71 -0.51 27.32
C GLU A 87 -9.31 -0.95 26.82
N LYS A 88 -8.30 -0.96 27.72
CA LYS A 88 -6.94 -1.44 27.35
C LYS A 88 -6.92 -2.93 27.04
N ILE A 89 -7.70 -3.72 27.76
CA ILE A 89 -7.80 -5.17 27.53
C ILE A 89 -8.55 -5.43 26.22
N GLU A 90 -9.63 -4.70 25.98
CA GLU A 90 -10.39 -4.83 24.74
C GLU A 90 -9.54 -4.48 23.52
N GLY A 91 -8.76 -3.41 23.58
CA GLY A 91 -7.83 -3.05 22.51
C GLY A 91 -6.79 -4.16 22.23
N MET A 92 -6.25 -4.83 23.25
CA MET A 92 -5.34 -5.97 23.06
C MET A 92 -6.06 -7.22 22.51
N ARG A 93 -7.33 -7.44 22.86
CA ARG A 93 -8.16 -8.50 22.27
C ARG A 93 -8.39 -8.26 20.78
N GLU A 94 -8.73 -7.03 20.41
CA GLU A 94 -8.88 -6.64 19.01
C GLU A 94 -7.57 -6.83 18.24
N GLU A 95 -6.43 -6.46 18.83
CA GLU A 95 -5.11 -6.66 18.22
C GLU A 95 -4.81 -8.14 18.02
N ALA A 96 -5.00 -8.97 19.04
CA ALA A 96 -4.80 -10.41 18.96
C ALA A 96 -5.65 -11.03 17.84
N LEU A 97 -6.93 -10.65 17.78
CA LEU A 97 -7.86 -11.16 16.79
C LEU A 97 -7.48 -10.71 15.36
N ALA A 98 -7.05 -9.45 15.19
CA ALA A 98 -6.60 -8.93 13.88
C ALA A 98 -5.38 -9.71 13.39
N ARG A 99 -4.37 -9.94 14.26
CA ARG A 99 -3.17 -10.70 13.93
C ARG A 99 -3.46 -12.16 13.62
N LEU A 100 -4.28 -12.82 14.44
CA LEU A 100 -4.66 -14.21 14.23
C LEU A 100 -5.45 -14.41 12.92
N ARG A 101 -6.37 -13.50 12.59
CA ARG A 101 -7.11 -13.53 11.32
C ARG A 101 -6.17 -13.36 10.12
N ALA A 102 -5.24 -12.42 10.22
CA ALA A 102 -4.26 -12.19 9.15
C ALA A 102 -3.37 -13.42 8.92
N HIS A 103 -2.90 -14.06 10.01
CA HIS A 103 -2.12 -15.30 9.94
C HIS A 103 -2.88 -16.45 9.25
N ARG A 104 -4.16 -16.65 9.61
CA ARG A 104 -5.00 -17.72 9.05
C ARG A 104 -5.51 -17.45 7.63
N GLN A 105 -5.60 -16.20 7.23
CA GLN A 105 -6.19 -15.76 5.96
C GLN A 105 -5.16 -15.09 5.06
N ARG A 106 -3.93 -15.59 5.06
CA ARG A 106 -2.91 -15.12 4.11
C ARG A 106 -3.39 -15.36 2.68
N PRO A 107 -3.24 -14.38 1.78
CA PRO A 107 -3.53 -14.59 0.37
C PRO A 107 -2.63 -15.70 -0.18
N ALA A 108 -3.15 -16.51 -1.10
CA ALA A 108 -2.35 -17.51 -1.80
C ALA A 108 -1.27 -16.81 -2.65
N GLU A 109 -0.12 -17.46 -2.81
CA GLU A 109 1.07 -16.86 -3.45
C GLU A 109 0.86 -16.50 -4.92
N ASP A 110 -0.06 -17.17 -5.61
CA ASP A 110 -0.42 -16.96 -7.01
C ASP A 110 -1.43 -15.83 -7.21
N LEU A 111 -2.03 -15.31 -6.13
CA LEU A 111 -2.99 -14.22 -6.21
C LEU A 111 -2.29 -12.86 -6.19
N GLN A 112 -2.88 -11.93 -6.93
CA GLN A 112 -2.45 -10.53 -7.01
C GLN A 112 -3.55 -9.59 -6.47
N PRO A 113 -3.18 -8.44 -5.88
CA PRO A 113 -4.16 -7.44 -5.49
C PRO A 113 -4.78 -6.83 -6.76
N ARG A 114 -6.10 -6.93 -6.88
CA ARG A 114 -6.85 -6.42 -8.03
C ARG A 114 -6.70 -4.91 -8.25
N LEU A 115 -6.26 -4.20 -7.23
CA LEU A 115 -6.01 -2.76 -7.28
C LEU A 115 -4.77 -2.39 -8.10
N VAL A 116 -3.79 -3.28 -8.29
CA VAL A 116 -2.51 -2.97 -8.93
C VAL A 116 -2.47 -3.59 -10.31
N LEU A 117 -2.80 -2.80 -11.34
CA LEU A 117 -2.80 -3.28 -12.73
C LEU A 117 -1.38 -3.26 -13.33
N GLN A 118 -0.59 -2.23 -13.03
CA GLN A 118 0.77 -2.09 -13.52
C GLN A 118 1.57 -1.12 -12.64
N LEU A 119 2.80 -1.48 -12.36
CA LEU A 119 3.80 -0.58 -11.78
C LEU A 119 4.76 -0.08 -12.86
N ASN A 120 5.19 1.16 -12.75
CA ASN A 120 6.21 1.69 -13.65
C ASN A 120 7.57 1.06 -13.30
N PRO A 121 8.50 0.86 -14.28
CA PRO A 121 9.77 0.14 -14.06
C PRO A 121 10.69 0.74 -12.98
N GLU A 122 10.55 2.01 -12.66
CA GLU A 122 11.37 2.68 -11.64
C GLU A 122 10.80 2.56 -10.22
N GLN A 123 9.51 2.23 -10.08
CA GLN A 123 8.87 1.93 -8.81
C GLN A 123 9.31 0.53 -8.33
N LYS A 124 10.29 0.47 -7.44
CA LYS A 124 10.80 -0.82 -6.93
C LYS A 124 9.78 -1.54 -6.04
N HIS A 125 9.00 -0.78 -5.27
CA HIS A 125 8.04 -1.31 -4.32
C HIS A 125 6.73 -0.49 -4.34
N LEU A 126 5.66 -1.16 -3.86
CA LEU A 126 4.36 -0.56 -3.57
C LEU A 126 3.93 -0.98 -2.16
N LEU A 127 3.33 -0.07 -1.41
CA LEU A 127 2.72 -0.31 -0.12
C LEU A 127 1.19 -0.33 -0.27
N LEU A 128 0.53 -1.39 0.20
CA LEU A 128 -0.92 -1.55 0.13
C LEU A 128 -1.50 -1.81 1.52
N VAL A 129 -2.32 -0.91 2.00
CA VAL A 129 -2.97 -1.00 3.31
C VAL A 129 -4.39 -1.57 3.15
N ASP A 130 -4.65 -2.68 3.85
CA ASP A 130 -5.97 -3.27 4.05
C ASP A 130 -6.46 -2.89 5.45
N SER A 131 -7.43 -1.97 5.51
CA SER A 131 -7.89 -1.46 6.79
C SER A 131 -8.76 -2.46 7.57
N ARG A 132 -9.48 -3.33 6.88
CA ARG A 132 -10.31 -4.37 7.52
C ARG A 132 -9.44 -5.40 8.24
N ARG A 133 -8.28 -5.72 7.65
CA ARG A 133 -7.35 -6.71 8.20
C ARG A 133 -6.27 -6.10 9.09
N SER A 134 -6.19 -4.76 9.19
CA SER A 134 -5.10 -4.04 9.86
C SER A 134 -3.73 -4.50 9.37
N ARG A 135 -3.56 -4.59 8.03
CA ARG A 135 -2.34 -5.04 7.38
C ARG A 135 -1.83 -4.03 6.37
N LEU A 136 -0.51 -3.93 6.32
CA LEU A 136 0.23 -3.28 5.25
C LEU A 136 1.01 -4.37 4.52
N TYR A 137 0.66 -4.57 3.26
CA TYR A 137 1.37 -5.46 2.34
C TYR A 137 2.42 -4.68 1.58
N VAL A 138 3.60 -5.25 1.42
CA VAL A 138 4.69 -4.72 0.60
C VAL A 138 4.85 -5.60 -0.62
N PHE A 139 4.77 -4.98 -1.79
CA PHE A 139 4.98 -5.65 -3.06
C PHE A 139 6.26 -5.16 -3.72
N ALA A 140 7.09 -6.08 -4.20
CA ALA A 140 8.16 -5.79 -5.14
C ALA A 140 7.59 -5.71 -6.56
N ASN A 141 8.20 -4.88 -7.39
CA ASN A 141 7.86 -4.76 -8.80
C ASN A 141 8.64 -5.79 -9.61
N GLU A 142 7.98 -6.77 -10.16
CA GLU A 142 8.54 -7.74 -11.10
C GLU A 142 7.99 -7.50 -12.51
N ASN A 143 8.73 -6.73 -13.31
CA ASN A 143 8.35 -6.39 -14.68
C ASN A 143 6.96 -5.74 -14.81
N GLY A 144 6.63 -4.85 -13.89
CA GLY A 144 5.34 -4.15 -13.82
C GLY A 144 4.27 -4.87 -13.01
N ARG A 145 4.51 -6.09 -12.54
CA ARG A 145 3.57 -6.88 -11.71
C ARG A 145 3.96 -6.83 -10.24
N PRO A 146 2.97 -6.76 -9.33
CA PRO A 146 3.24 -6.79 -7.91
C PRO A 146 3.50 -8.22 -7.44
N ARG A 147 4.65 -8.47 -6.78
CA ARG A 147 4.93 -9.71 -6.05
C ARG A 147 4.99 -9.41 -4.56
N LEU A 148 4.16 -10.09 -3.77
CA LEU A 148 4.15 -9.94 -2.31
C LEU A 148 5.51 -10.35 -1.73
N VAL A 149 6.12 -9.46 -0.94
CA VAL A 149 7.44 -9.71 -0.31
C VAL A 149 7.40 -9.66 1.21
N ALA A 150 6.47 -8.90 1.78
CA ALA A 150 6.26 -8.82 3.22
C ALA A 150 4.86 -8.30 3.54
N ASP A 151 4.41 -8.57 4.76
CA ASP A 151 3.21 -7.94 5.31
C ASP A 151 3.42 -7.63 6.80
N TYR A 152 2.83 -6.52 7.26
CA TYR A 152 3.02 -5.99 8.61
C TYR A 152 1.68 -5.63 9.24
N TYR A 153 1.57 -5.83 10.56
CA TYR A 153 0.43 -5.31 11.30
C TYR A 153 0.47 -3.78 11.37
N VAL A 154 -0.68 -3.13 11.19
CA VAL A 154 -0.80 -1.66 11.29
C VAL A 154 -1.98 -1.24 12.15
N THR A 155 -1.78 -0.15 12.87
CA THR A 155 -2.83 0.62 13.54
C THR A 155 -3.28 1.77 12.64
N LEU A 156 -4.58 1.99 12.54
CA LEU A 156 -5.21 3.01 11.72
C LEU A 156 -6.07 3.98 12.56
N GLY A 157 -6.75 4.90 11.90
CA GLY A 157 -7.57 5.91 12.53
C GLY A 157 -8.64 5.35 13.47
N LYS A 158 -8.80 5.96 14.66
CA LYS A 158 -9.79 5.58 15.69
C LYS A 158 -11.21 5.48 15.14
N ASN A 159 -11.56 6.39 14.24
CA ASN A 159 -12.88 6.46 13.63
C ASN A 159 -12.94 5.72 12.28
N GLY A 160 -11.96 4.80 12.03
CA GLY A 160 -11.89 4.00 10.82
C GLY A 160 -11.24 4.73 9.65
N VAL A 161 -11.77 4.47 8.46
CA VAL A 161 -11.26 5.01 7.20
C VAL A 161 -12.22 6.01 6.56
N GLU A 162 -11.86 6.53 5.38
CA GLU A 162 -12.61 7.56 4.66
C GLU A 162 -12.52 8.95 5.32
N LYS A 163 -11.28 9.40 5.43
CA LYS A 163 -10.99 10.74 5.88
C LYS A 163 -11.56 11.78 4.91
N THR A 164 -12.33 12.74 5.46
CA THR A 164 -12.95 13.82 4.69
C THR A 164 -12.54 15.21 5.17
N ARG A 165 -12.21 15.36 6.46
CA ARG A 165 -11.88 16.66 7.07
C ARG A 165 -10.74 16.54 8.09
N GLU A 166 -10.09 17.65 8.38
CA GLU A 166 -9.10 17.74 9.45
C GLU A 166 -9.74 17.37 10.81
N GLY A 167 -9.00 16.63 11.63
CA GLY A 167 -9.43 16.25 12.98
C GLY A 167 -10.47 15.13 13.07
N ASP A 168 -10.92 14.51 11.97
CA ASP A 168 -11.92 13.44 11.98
C ASP A 168 -11.39 12.09 12.49
N GLN A 169 -10.07 11.98 12.74
CA GLN A 169 -9.36 10.80 13.23
C GLN A 169 -9.55 9.56 12.34
N LYS A 170 -9.73 9.78 11.06
CA LYS A 170 -9.86 8.74 10.05
C LYS A 170 -8.62 8.66 9.15
N THR A 171 -8.30 7.46 8.70
CA THR A 171 -7.30 7.23 7.66
C THR A 171 -7.94 7.43 6.28
N PRO A 172 -7.30 8.14 5.33
CA PRO A 172 -7.87 8.32 4.00
C PRO A 172 -7.87 7.02 3.20
N VAL A 173 -8.80 6.89 2.26
CA VAL A 173 -8.85 5.83 1.24
C VAL A 173 -8.48 6.44 -0.09
N GLY A 174 -7.52 5.82 -0.80
CA GLY A 174 -7.04 6.34 -2.08
C GLY A 174 -5.67 5.85 -2.50
N VAL A 175 -5.12 6.49 -3.51
CA VAL A 175 -3.78 6.24 -4.07
C VAL A 175 -2.89 7.43 -3.77
N TYR A 176 -1.88 7.21 -2.96
CA TYR A 176 -0.95 8.24 -2.47
C TYR A 176 0.49 7.87 -2.81
N TYR A 177 1.41 8.78 -2.50
CA TYR A 177 2.85 8.57 -2.65
C TYR A 177 3.58 9.09 -1.41
N VAL A 178 4.67 8.42 -1.03
CA VAL A 178 5.55 8.91 0.03
C VAL A 178 6.24 10.19 -0.44
N THR A 179 6.12 11.27 0.33
CA THR A 179 6.65 12.59 -0.04
C THR A 179 7.98 12.94 0.60
N SER A 180 8.29 12.34 1.74
CA SER A 180 9.55 12.57 2.45
C SER A 180 9.89 11.44 3.41
N ASN A 181 11.13 11.43 3.90
CA ASN A 181 11.62 10.60 4.99
C ASN A 181 12.03 11.51 6.15
N LEU A 182 11.33 11.40 7.28
CA LEU A 182 11.60 12.16 8.48
C LEU A 182 12.31 11.24 9.50
N PRO A 183 13.63 11.39 9.71
CA PRO A 183 14.38 10.57 10.64
C PRO A 183 14.00 10.86 12.09
N ARG A 184 14.18 9.88 12.98
CA ARG A 184 13.89 9.98 14.42
C ARG A 184 14.49 11.25 15.06
N SER A 185 15.69 11.65 14.65
CA SER A 185 16.38 12.82 15.20
C SER A 185 15.65 14.16 15.01
N LYS A 186 14.67 14.20 14.10
CA LYS A 186 13.83 15.39 13.82
C LYS A 186 12.42 15.29 14.40
N LEU A 187 12.11 14.24 15.15
CA LEU A 187 10.78 13.93 15.63
C LEU A 187 10.77 13.70 17.14
N THR A 188 9.60 13.88 17.77
CA THR A 188 9.38 13.47 19.15
C THR A 188 9.27 11.94 19.24
N ASP A 189 9.43 11.38 20.43
CA ASP A 189 9.31 9.93 20.67
C ASP A 189 7.95 9.35 20.26
N PHE A 190 6.91 10.18 20.17
CA PHE A 190 5.58 9.79 19.69
C PHE A 190 5.60 9.08 18.33
N TYR A 191 6.53 9.43 17.44
CA TYR A 191 6.70 8.88 16.10
C TYR A 191 7.68 7.71 16.01
N GLY A 192 8.27 7.32 17.12
CA GLY A 192 9.16 6.15 17.22
C GLY A 192 10.39 6.24 16.34
N ALA A 193 10.61 5.25 15.50
CA ALA A 193 11.81 5.11 14.66
C ALA A 193 11.89 6.13 13.52
N GLY A 194 10.79 6.84 13.19
CA GLY A 194 10.74 7.83 12.11
C GLY A 194 9.35 7.99 11.52
N ALA A 195 9.25 8.74 10.42
CA ALA A 195 7.99 8.91 9.71
C ALA A 195 8.16 9.10 8.20
N TYR A 196 7.18 8.66 7.45
CA TYR A 196 7.06 8.80 6.00
C TYR A 196 5.72 9.46 5.67
N PRO A 197 5.67 10.79 5.51
CA PRO A 197 4.49 11.52 5.06
C PRO A 197 4.03 11.07 3.68
N ILE A 198 2.70 11.06 3.46
CA ILE A 198 2.09 10.85 2.15
C ILE A 198 1.42 12.12 1.65
N ASN A 199 1.17 12.22 0.35
CA ASN A 199 0.58 13.39 -0.32
C ASN A 199 -0.94 13.52 -0.12
N TYR A 200 -1.45 13.22 1.09
CA TYR A 200 -2.85 13.52 1.43
C TYR A 200 -3.00 14.98 1.89
N PRO A 201 -4.03 15.73 1.42
CA PRO A 201 -4.95 15.39 0.34
C PRO A 201 -4.27 15.53 -1.03
N ASN A 202 -4.47 14.51 -1.90
CA ASN A 202 -4.04 14.58 -3.28
C ASN A 202 -5.00 15.45 -4.13
N GLU A 203 -4.80 15.56 -5.43
CA GLU A 203 -5.66 16.37 -6.32
C GLU A 203 -7.09 15.83 -6.40
N TRP A 204 -7.27 14.50 -6.32
CA TRP A 204 -8.59 13.89 -6.31
C TRP A 204 -9.35 14.15 -5.01
N ASP A 205 -8.66 14.04 -3.87
CA ASP A 205 -9.23 14.39 -2.56
C ASP A 205 -9.70 15.84 -2.53
N ARG A 206 -8.87 16.77 -3.02
CA ARG A 206 -9.23 18.20 -3.11
C ARG A 206 -10.43 18.43 -4.00
N ARG A 207 -10.54 17.72 -5.14
CA ARG A 207 -11.70 17.78 -6.01
C ARG A 207 -12.98 17.29 -5.34
N LEU A 208 -12.88 16.32 -4.45
CA LEU A 208 -13.98 15.83 -3.62
C LEU A 208 -14.25 16.70 -2.38
N GLY A 209 -13.60 17.85 -2.23
CA GLY A 209 -13.74 18.74 -1.08
C GLY A 209 -13.11 18.21 0.21
N ARG A 210 -12.30 17.14 0.14
CA ARG A 210 -11.60 16.60 1.29
C ARG A 210 -10.45 17.50 1.69
N ASN A 211 -10.22 17.62 2.99
CA ASN A 211 -9.16 18.48 3.54
C ASN A 211 -8.45 17.83 4.73
N GLY A 212 -7.49 18.55 5.30
CA GLY A 212 -6.62 18.10 6.39
C GLY A 212 -5.18 17.91 5.91
N LYS A 213 -4.34 17.41 6.81
CA LYS A 213 -2.89 17.21 6.60
C LYS A 213 -2.36 16.18 7.58
N GLY A 214 -1.06 15.82 7.46
CA GLY A 214 -0.36 15.06 8.49
C GLY A 214 -0.72 13.58 8.53
N ILE A 215 -1.02 12.97 7.38
CA ILE A 215 -1.17 11.51 7.28
C ILE A 215 0.20 10.92 6.94
N TRP A 216 0.73 10.13 7.88
CA TRP A 216 2.07 9.56 7.82
C TRP A 216 2.06 8.07 8.10
N LEU A 217 3.02 7.34 7.55
CA LEU A 217 3.45 6.06 8.10
C LEU A 217 4.49 6.38 9.18
N HIS A 218 4.32 5.88 10.41
CA HIS A 218 5.30 6.13 11.48
C HIS A 218 5.34 5.01 12.51
N GLY A 219 6.34 5.03 13.39
CA GLY A 219 6.49 4.07 14.47
C GLY A 219 5.63 4.37 15.69
N VAL A 220 5.90 3.65 16.76
CA VAL A 220 5.28 3.83 18.09
C VAL A 220 6.29 4.43 19.06
N PRO A 221 5.84 5.09 20.15
CA PRO A 221 6.73 5.51 21.25
C PRO A 221 7.61 4.36 21.75
N SER A 222 8.79 4.69 22.25
CA SER A 222 9.81 3.70 22.65
C SER A 222 9.37 2.73 23.75
N ASP A 223 8.36 3.10 24.57
CA ASP A 223 7.77 2.25 25.59
C ASP A 223 6.70 1.26 25.09
N LEU A 224 6.40 1.31 23.78
CA LEU A 224 5.39 0.47 23.12
C LEU A 224 6.03 -0.37 22.01
N TYR A 225 5.48 -1.56 21.79
CA TYR A 225 5.74 -2.37 20.61
C TYR A 225 4.69 -2.12 19.51
N SER A 226 3.42 -2.07 19.89
CA SER A 226 2.27 -1.90 19.00
C SER A 226 1.11 -1.20 19.71
N ARG A 227 0.08 -0.86 18.94
CA ARG A 227 -1.19 -0.28 19.43
C ARG A 227 -2.37 -1.12 18.91
N PRO A 228 -3.57 -1.01 19.51
CA PRO A 228 -4.79 -1.59 18.96
C PRO A 228 -5.03 -1.21 17.50
N PRO A 229 -5.83 -1.98 16.74
CA PRO A 229 -6.05 -1.75 15.30
C PRO A 229 -6.56 -0.35 14.96
N ARG A 230 -7.37 0.23 15.87
CA ARG A 230 -7.98 1.56 15.72
C ARG A 230 -7.57 2.48 16.86
N ALA A 231 -6.33 2.99 16.80
CA ALA A 231 -5.78 3.79 17.88
C ALA A 231 -4.88 4.95 17.42
N SER A 232 -5.01 5.39 16.14
CA SER A 232 -4.33 6.57 15.64
C SER A 232 -5.31 7.72 15.32
N ASP A 233 -4.79 8.92 15.13
CA ASP A 233 -5.60 10.06 14.69
C ASP A 233 -5.68 10.17 13.15
N GLY A 234 -5.44 9.04 12.45
CA GLY A 234 -5.52 8.91 11.00
C GLY A 234 -4.24 8.42 10.33
N CYS A 235 -3.11 8.42 11.03
CA CYS A 235 -1.85 7.87 10.53
C CYS A 235 -1.88 6.34 10.44
N ILE A 236 -0.95 5.79 9.65
CA ILE A 236 -0.66 4.36 9.54
C ILE A 236 0.52 4.08 10.47
N VAL A 237 0.27 3.39 11.59
CA VAL A 237 1.27 3.18 12.62
C VAL A 237 1.76 1.74 12.62
N LEU A 238 3.07 1.55 12.56
CA LEU A 238 3.76 0.27 12.60
C LEU A 238 4.53 0.10 13.92
N SER A 239 4.96 -1.11 14.23
CA SER A 239 6.02 -1.30 15.21
C SER A 239 7.31 -0.62 14.72
N ASN A 240 8.21 -0.24 15.64
CA ASN A 240 9.46 0.40 15.25
C ASN A 240 10.34 -0.51 14.36
N PRO A 241 10.51 -1.81 14.64
CA PRO A 241 11.24 -2.72 13.75
C PRO A 241 10.60 -2.82 12.36
N ASP A 242 9.27 -2.92 12.28
CA ASP A 242 8.56 -3.03 11.01
C ASP A 242 8.69 -1.73 10.19
N LEU A 243 8.59 -0.57 10.84
CA LEU A 243 8.80 0.72 10.15
C LEU A 243 10.21 0.84 9.56
N VAL A 244 11.24 0.38 10.28
CA VAL A 244 12.62 0.37 9.77
C VAL A 244 12.72 -0.53 8.55
N SER A 245 12.14 -1.74 8.62
CA SER A 245 12.12 -2.69 7.49
C SER A 245 11.42 -2.10 6.25
N VAL A 246 10.23 -1.50 6.43
CA VAL A 246 9.51 -0.80 5.36
C VAL A 246 10.32 0.37 4.83
N GLY A 247 10.98 1.13 5.71
CA GLY A 247 11.77 2.30 5.36
C GLY A 247 12.90 2.02 4.37
N HIS A 248 13.53 0.84 4.45
CA HIS A 248 14.57 0.41 3.49
C HIS A 248 14.02 0.18 2.08
N LEU A 249 12.71 -0.02 1.92
CA LEU A 249 12.04 -0.31 0.66
C LEU A 249 11.38 0.94 0.03
N VAL A 250 11.27 2.03 0.78
CA VAL A 250 10.64 3.27 0.33
C VAL A 250 11.56 4.09 -0.56
N GLN A 251 11.04 4.51 -1.70
CA GLN A 251 11.60 5.54 -2.58
C GLN A 251 10.74 6.79 -2.46
N VAL A 252 11.28 7.85 -1.86
CA VAL A 252 10.58 9.14 -1.72
C VAL A 252 10.22 9.71 -3.10
N GLY A 253 8.97 10.14 -3.27
CA GLY A 253 8.41 10.62 -4.53
C GLY A 253 7.95 9.52 -5.50
N MET A 254 8.29 8.25 -5.25
CA MET A 254 8.08 7.14 -6.19
C MET A 254 7.20 6.02 -5.65
N THR A 255 7.39 5.63 -4.38
CA THR A 255 6.67 4.51 -3.77
C THR A 255 5.19 4.84 -3.61
N PRO A 256 4.29 4.15 -4.32
CA PRO A 256 2.86 4.30 -4.10
C PRO A 256 2.44 3.73 -2.74
N VAL A 257 1.49 4.42 -2.10
CA VAL A 257 0.81 3.97 -0.89
C VAL A 257 -0.69 3.91 -1.20
N VAL A 258 -1.18 2.71 -1.43
CA VAL A 258 -2.61 2.48 -1.69
C VAL A 258 -3.28 2.13 -0.37
N ILE A 259 -4.34 2.84 -0.02
CA ILE A 259 -5.09 2.60 1.21
C ILE A 259 -6.50 2.21 0.84
N ALA A 260 -6.90 0.98 1.17
CA ALA A 260 -8.21 0.40 0.86
C ALA A 260 -8.95 -0.03 2.13
N ASP A 261 -10.26 -0.12 2.05
CA ASP A 261 -11.07 -0.73 3.11
C ASP A 261 -10.75 -2.22 3.24
N GLU A 262 -10.75 -2.89 2.11
CA GLU A 262 -10.44 -4.31 1.95
C GLU A 262 -9.73 -4.51 0.61
N VAL A 263 -8.75 -5.39 0.59
CA VAL A 263 -8.03 -5.77 -0.62
C VAL A 263 -8.71 -6.99 -1.25
N GLU A 264 -9.20 -6.81 -2.48
CA GLU A 264 -9.65 -7.93 -3.31
C GLU A 264 -8.44 -8.59 -3.98
N TRP A 265 -8.34 -9.90 -3.84
CA TRP A 265 -7.31 -10.72 -4.47
C TRP A 265 -7.89 -11.43 -5.70
N SER A 266 -7.11 -11.56 -6.75
CA SER A 266 -7.54 -12.16 -8.02
C SER A 266 -6.39 -12.90 -8.67
N ASP A 267 -6.70 -13.78 -9.60
CA ASP A 267 -5.70 -14.40 -10.47
C ASP A 267 -5.04 -13.37 -11.40
N ALA A 268 -3.83 -13.68 -11.86
CA ALA A 268 -3.06 -12.80 -12.72
C ALA A 268 -3.76 -12.54 -14.07
N ALA A 269 -4.51 -13.51 -14.60
CA ALA A 269 -5.18 -13.40 -15.90
C ALA A 269 -6.29 -12.34 -15.88
N ALA A 270 -7.07 -12.28 -14.80
CA ALA A 270 -8.11 -11.25 -14.64
C ALA A 270 -7.52 -9.85 -14.52
N VAL A 271 -6.42 -9.69 -13.76
CA VAL A 271 -5.70 -8.41 -13.65
C VAL A 271 -5.09 -8.00 -14.99
N ASP A 272 -4.51 -8.95 -15.74
CA ASP A 272 -3.94 -8.69 -17.07
C ASP A 272 -5.00 -8.28 -18.10
N ALA A 273 -6.20 -8.84 -18.04
CA ALA A 273 -7.31 -8.46 -18.90
C ALA A 273 -7.75 -7.01 -18.64
N ASP A 274 -7.89 -6.62 -17.37
CA ASP A 274 -8.21 -5.25 -16.98
C ASP A 274 -7.12 -4.27 -17.44
N ARG A 275 -5.84 -4.63 -17.24
CA ARG A 275 -4.69 -3.84 -17.69
C ARG A 275 -4.69 -3.67 -19.21
N ALA A 276 -4.87 -4.74 -19.96
CA ALA A 276 -4.87 -4.72 -21.42
C ALA A 276 -6.00 -3.84 -21.98
N SER A 277 -7.19 -3.90 -21.38
CA SER A 277 -8.33 -3.06 -21.74
C SER A 277 -8.03 -1.57 -21.60
N LEU A 278 -7.42 -1.15 -20.47
CA LEU A 278 -7.07 0.25 -20.26
C LEU A 278 -5.88 0.68 -21.15
N ALA A 279 -4.88 -0.18 -21.31
CA ALA A 279 -3.74 0.10 -22.17
C ALA A 279 -4.15 0.34 -23.64
N ALA A 280 -5.11 -0.45 -24.16
CA ALA A 280 -5.68 -0.25 -25.48
C ALA A 280 -6.40 1.10 -25.61
N ALA A 281 -7.15 1.51 -24.58
CA ALA A 281 -7.82 2.82 -24.57
C ALA A 281 -6.79 3.99 -24.53
N MET A 282 -5.73 3.85 -23.77
CA MET A 282 -4.64 4.85 -23.73
C MET A 282 -3.92 4.96 -25.08
N GLU A 283 -3.70 3.82 -25.73
CA GLU A 283 -3.07 3.81 -27.07
C GLU A 283 -4.00 4.44 -28.13
N SER A 284 -5.30 4.16 -28.11
CA SER A 284 -6.28 4.81 -28.97
C SER A 284 -6.30 6.34 -28.75
N TRP A 285 -6.33 6.79 -27.51
CA TRP A 285 -6.23 8.20 -27.15
C TRP A 285 -4.95 8.86 -27.70
N ARG A 286 -3.81 8.19 -27.59
CA ARG A 286 -2.51 8.65 -28.09
C ARG A 286 -2.52 8.79 -29.61
N VAL A 287 -3.02 7.78 -30.31
CA VAL A 287 -3.11 7.77 -31.80
C VAL A 287 -4.05 8.86 -32.31
N ASP A 288 -5.22 9.01 -31.67
CA ASP A 288 -6.17 10.06 -32.04
C ASP A 288 -5.61 11.47 -31.78
N TRP A 289 -4.77 11.64 -30.75
CA TRP A 289 -4.07 12.91 -30.55
C TRP A 289 -3.04 13.18 -31.66
N GLU A 290 -2.24 12.17 -32.06
CA GLU A 290 -1.27 12.29 -33.15
C GLU A 290 -1.95 12.54 -34.52
N SER A 291 -3.15 12.07 -34.74
CA SER A 291 -3.93 12.30 -35.96
C SER A 291 -4.34 13.76 -36.12
N ARG A 292 -4.34 14.55 -35.05
CA ARG A 292 -4.84 15.94 -34.99
C ARG A 292 -6.35 16.08 -35.21
N ASP A 293 -7.09 14.97 -35.32
CA ASP A 293 -8.55 14.97 -35.27
C ASP A 293 -8.99 15.25 -33.84
N THR A 294 -9.25 16.52 -33.57
CA THR A 294 -9.53 16.96 -32.19
C THR A 294 -10.85 16.41 -31.66
N GLU A 295 -11.82 16.12 -32.50
CA GLU A 295 -13.10 15.56 -32.07
C GLU A 295 -12.92 14.08 -31.67
N ARG A 296 -12.16 13.30 -32.42
CA ARG A 296 -11.79 11.94 -32.03
C ARG A 296 -10.95 11.94 -30.75
N TYR A 297 -9.98 12.83 -30.63
CA TYR A 297 -9.20 13.00 -29.40
C TYR A 297 -10.10 13.34 -28.20
N LEU A 298 -11.05 14.28 -28.35
CA LEU A 298 -11.94 14.69 -27.26
C LEU A 298 -12.97 13.62 -26.93
N SER A 299 -13.27 12.69 -27.83
CA SER A 299 -14.17 11.57 -27.54
C SER A 299 -13.65 10.63 -26.44
N HIS A 300 -12.34 10.66 -26.12
CA HIS A 300 -11.75 9.94 -25.01
C HIS A 300 -11.99 10.57 -23.64
N TYR A 301 -12.56 11.77 -23.60
CA TYR A 301 -12.80 12.51 -22.36
C TYR A 301 -14.25 12.35 -21.89
N SER A 302 -14.44 12.16 -20.58
CA SER A 302 -15.76 12.16 -19.95
C SER A 302 -16.44 13.52 -20.10
N ALA A 303 -17.75 13.55 -20.24
CA ALA A 303 -18.51 14.81 -20.14
C ALA A 303 -18.30 15.56 -18.81
N ARG A 304 -17.90 14.81 -17.75
CA ARG A 304 -17.58 15.35 -16.43
C ARG A 304 -16.10 15.71 -16.26
N PHE A 305 -15.34 15.72 -17.35
CA PHE A 305 -13.88 15.98 -17.32
C PHE A 305 -13.54 17.31 -16.67
N ALA A 306 -12.44 17.31 -15.93
CA ALA A 306 -11.78 18.51 -15.44
C ALA A 306 -10.24 18.40 -15.49
N ALA A 307 -9.61 19.54 -15.64
CA ALA A 307 -8.19 19.78 -15.43
C ALA A 307 -8.05 20.99 -14.47
N PRO A 308 -6.86 21.28 -13.93
CA PRO A 308 -6.67 22.45 -13.09
C PRO A 308 -7.14 23.74 -13.77
N GLY A 309 -8.22 24.34 -13.23
CA GLY A 309 -8.81 25.57 -13.74
C GLY A 309 -9.60 25.44 -15.05
N GLN A 310 -9.84 24.22 -15.57
CA GLN A 310 -10.53 24.01 -16.84
C GLN A 310 -11.56 22.89 -16.77
N ASN A 311 -12.69 23.10 -17.44
CA ASN A 311 -13.67 22.05 -17.76
C ASN A 311 -13.46 21.51 -19.17
N LEU A 312 -14.27 20.53 -19.61
CA LEU A 312 -14.16 19.92 -20.93
C LEU A 312 -14.29 20.94 -22.08
N ALA A 313 -15.18 21.93 -21.95
CA ALA A 313 -15.39 22.95 -23.00
C ALA A 313 -14.15 23.83 -23.20
N ALA A 314 -13.56 24.34 -22.12
CA ALA A 314 -12.34 25.14 -22.15
C ALA A 314 -11.15 24.31 -22.64
N TRP A 315 -11.03 23.04 -22.16
CA TRP A 315 -10.02 22.10 -22.62
C TRP A 315 -10.14 21.83 -24.12
N GLY A 316 -11.33 21.55 -24.61
CA GLY A 316 -11.61 21.31 -26.03
C GLY A 316 -11.29 22.52 -26.90
N ALA A 317 -11.69 23.73 -26.50
CA ALA A 317 -11.35 24.96 -27.21
C ALA A 317 -9.81 25.16 -27.31
N HIS A 318 -9.10 24.97 -26.21
CA HIS A 318 -7.64 25.03 -26.19
C HIS A 318 -7.01 23.99 -27.14
N LYS A 319 -7.45 22.72 -27.06
CA LYS A 319 -6.90 21.63 -27.91
C LYS A 319 -7.21 21.83 -29.39
N ARG A 320 -8.39 22.35 -29.77
CA ARG A 320 -8.70 22.73 -31.18
C ARG A 320 -7.73 23.78 -31.69
N SER A 321 -7.48 24.84 -30.93
CA SER A 321 -6.52 25.88 -31.29
C SER A 321 -5.11 25.33 -31.41
N VAL A 322 -4.64 24.54 -30.47
CA VAL A 322 -3.27 23.97 -30.50
C VAL A 322 -3.11 23.01 -31.66
N ASN A 323 -4.02 22.04 -31.84
CA ASN A 323 -3.92 21.02 -32.90
C ASN A 323 -3.99 21.63 -34.29
N ALA A 324 -4.84 22.65 -34.52
CA ALA A 324 -4.94 23.37 -35.79
C ALA A 324 -3.63 24.10 -36.18
N SER A 325 -2.85 24.53 -35.18
CA SER A 325 -1.59 25.23 -35.38
C SER A 325 -0.40 24.32 -35.73
N LYS A 326 -0.55 22.99 -35.61
CA LYS A 326 0.54 22.02 -35.80
C LYS A 326 0.45 21.31 -37.14
N ARG A 327 1.61 21.10 -37.78
CA ARG A 327 1.71 20.28 -38.99
C ARG A 327 1.74 18.79 -38.67
N TRP A 328 2.32 18.44 -37.55
CA TRP A 328 2.38 17.07 -37.01
C TRP A 328 2.50 17.09 -35.48
N ILE A 329 2.04 16.02 -34.87
CA ILE A 329 2.18 15.76 -33.45
C ILE A 329 2.68 14.32 -33.28
N LYS A 330 3.63 14.11 -32.36
CA LYS A 330 4.09 12.80 -31.89
C LYS A 330 4.08 12.78 -30.37
N VAL A 331 3.55 11.69 -29.81
CA VAL A 331 3.40 11.50 -28.37
C VAL A 331 3.95 10.14 -27.96
N GLY A 332 5.01 10.14 -27.16
CA GLY A 332 5.53 8.94 -26.52
C GLY A 332 5.01 8.84 -25.09
N LEU A 333 4.62 7.64 -24.68
CA LEU A 333 4.26 7.33 -23.28
C LEU A 333 5.29 6.36 -22.71
N SER A 334 5.83 6.68 -21.55
CA SER A 334 6.80 5.84 -20.84
C SER A 334 6.55 5.88 -19.34
N ARG A 335 7.16 4.97 -18.58
CA ARG A 335 7.03 4.86 -17.11
C ARG A 335 5.56 4.83 -16.68
N VAL A 336 4.73 4.05 -17.38
CA VAL A 336 3.29 3.96 -17.10
C VAL A 336 3.05 3.13 -15.85
N SER A 337 2.30 3.70 -14.89
CA SER A 337 1.75 3.02 -13.72
C SER A 337 0.22 3.12 -13.75
N MET A 338 -0.47 2.03 -13.45
CA MET A 338 -1.93 1.93 -13.47
C MET A 338 -2.39 1.32 -12.14
N ILE A 339 -3.05 2.12 -11.31
CA ILE A 339 -3.53 1.68 -10.00
C ILE A 339 -5.03 1.97 -9.92
N ARG A 340 -5.83 0.93 -9.70
CA ARG A 340 -7.28 1.08 -9.51
C ARG A 340 -7.54 1.87 -8.22
N TYR A 341 -8.46 2.81 -8.27
CA TYR A 341 -8.84 3.57 -7.09
C TYR A 341 -9.67 2.68 -6.16
N PRO A 342 -9.33 2.60 -4.87
CA PRO A 342 -10.09 1.78 -3.93
C PRO A 342 -11.57 2.18 -3.89
N ARG A 343 -12.46 1.20 -3.69
CA ARG A 343 -13.94 1.31 -3.70
C ARG A 343 -14.57 1.47 -5.08
N GLU A 344 -13.81 1.74 -6.12
CA GLU A 344 -14.37 1.97 -7.45
C GLU A 344 -13.76 1.00 -8.47
N ARG A 345 -14.54 0.04 -8.94
CA ARG A 345 -14.07 -1.00 -9.88
C ARG A 345 -13.58 -0.45 -11.20
N ASP A 346 -14.26 0.57 -11.69
CA ASP A 346 -14.07 1.12 -13.04
C ASP A 346 -13.41 2.51 -12.99
N PHE A 347 -12.53 2.72 -12.02
CA PHE A 347 -11.81 3.97 -11.84
C PHE A 347 -10.33 3.72 -11.56
N VAL A 348 -9.44 4.21 -12.43
CA VAL A 348 -8.00 3.93 -12.39
C VAL A 348 -7.21 5.23 -12.45
N VAL A 349 -6.24 5.35 -11.55
CA VAL A 349 -5.20 6.38 -11.59
C VAL A 349 -4.08 5.89 -12.48
N VAL A 350 -3.76 6.66 -13.50
CA VAL A 350 -2.65 6.39 -14.42
C VAL A 350 -1.63 7.51 -14.31
N THR A 351 -0.38 7.17 -14.04
CA THR A 351 0.75 8.11 -14.11
C THR A 351 1.73 7.66 -15.18
N PHE A 352 2.30 8.60 -15.91
CA PHE A 352 3.23 8.32 -17.00
C PHE A 352 4.06 9.55 -17.36
N ASP A 353 5.18 9.34 -18.04
CA ASP A 353 5.89 10.41 -18.73
C ASP A 353 5.38 10.52 -20.15
N GLN A 354 5.03 11.75 -20.52
CA GLN A 354 4.59 12.15 -21.83
C GLN A 354 5.71 12.88 -22.56
N ASP A 355 6.30 12.26 -23.58
CA ASP A 355 7.22 12.94 -24.53
C ASP A 355 6.39 13.49 -25.71
N TYR A 356 6.07 14.79 -25.64
CA TYR A 356 5.35 15.48 -26.69
C TYR A 356 6.31 16.16 -27.65
N ARG A 357 6.13 15.93 -28.95
CA ARG A 357 6.88 16.56 -30.03
C ARG A 357 5.95 17.04 -31.13
N SER A 358 6.25 18.23 -31.65
CA SER A 358 5.58 18.81 -32.81
C SER A 358 6.59 19.62 -33.65
N ASP A 359 6.13 20.22 -34.70
CA ASP A 359 6.93 21.12 -35.53
C ASP A 359 7.44 22.39 -34.82
N SER A 360 6.88 22.71 -33.63
CA SER A 360 7.24 23.94 -32.90
C SER A 360 7.52 23.73 -31.41
N LEU A 361 7.31 22.52 -30.86
CA LEU A 361 7.50 22.26 -29.45
C LEU A 361 8.00 20.83 -29.21
N LYS A 362 8.97 20.69 -28.29
CA LYS A 362 9.39 19.43 -27.70
C LYS A 362 9.33 19.58 -26.17
N ASN A 363 8.59 18.71 -25.50
CA ASN A 363 8.45 18.76 -24.05
C ASN A 363 8.22 17.38 -23.46
N VAL A 364 8.84 17.09 -22.31
CA VAL A 364 8.58 15.89 -21.51
C VAL A 364 7.94 16.33 -20.20
N MET A 365 6.79 15.75 -19.87
CA MET A 365 6.06 16.06 -18.66
C MET A 365 5.64 14.78 -17.92
N HIS A 366 5.75 14.77 -16.60
CA HIS A 366 5.11 13.76 -15.79
C HIS A 366 3.62 14.09 -15.66
N LYS A 367 2.76 13.14 -16.04
CA LYS A 367 1.30 13.30 -16.11
C LYS A 367 0.59 12.33 -15.18
N ARG A 368 -0.55 12.78 -14.70
CA ARG A 368 -1.52 11.96 -13.99
C ARG A 368 -2.88 12.10 -14.62
N GLN A 369 -3.49 10.97 -14.95
CA GLN A 369 -4.85 10.90 -15.46
C GLN A 369 -5.69 9.99 -14.57
N TYR A 370 -6.96 10.33 -14.42
CA TYR A 370 -7.97 9.47 -13.80
C TYR A 370 -8.91 9.00 -14.90
N TRP A 371 -8.91 7.69 -15.12
CA TRP A 371 -9.73 7.03 -16.12
C TRP A 371 -10.94 6.36 -15.46
N ILE A 372 -12.12 6.55 -16.05
CA ILE A 372 -13.36 5.93 -15.60
C ILE A 372 -13.99 5.16 -16.75
N LYS A 373 -14.69 4.07 -16.46
CA LYS A 373 -15.43 3.31 -17.47
C LYS A 373 -16.88 3.80 -17.51
N GLU A 374 -17.28 4.43 -18.60
CA GLU A 374 -18.63 4.92 -18.86
C GLU A 374 -19.21 4.15 -20.04
N GLU A 375 -20.39 3.53 -19.88
CA GLU A 375 -21.03 2.72 -20.91
C GLU A 375 -20.11 1.67 -21.57
N GLY A 376 -19.27 1.05 -20.74
CA GLY A 376 -18.29 0.04 -21.18
C GLY A 376 -17.01 0.60 -21.82
N GLN A 377 -16.87 1.90 -21.98
CA GLN A 377 -15.72 2.57 -22.58
C GLN A 377 -14.89 3.35 -21.54
N TRP A 378 -13.57 3.26 -21.63
CA TRP A 378 -12.68 4.06 -20.80
C TRP A 378 -12.67 5.52 -21.26
N LYS A 379 -12.86 6.44 -20.30
CA LYS A 379 -12.86 7.89 -20.50
C LYS A 379 -11.96 8.57 -19.49
N ILE A 380 -11.29 9.64 -19.90
CA ILE A 380 -10.47 10.48 -19.02
C ILE A 380 -11.40 11.41 -18.24
N LEU A 381 -11.43 11.29 -16.92
CA LEU A 381 -12.24 12.11 -16.03
C LEU A 381 -11.46 13.30 -15.47
N TYR A 382 -10.15 13.17 -15.34
CA TYR A 382 -9.24 14.22 -14.87
C TYR A 382 -7.86 14.06 -15.51
N GLU A 383 -7.21 15.18 -15.78
CA GLU A 383 -5.81 15.24 -16.20
C GLU A 383 -5.10 16.39 -15.50
N GLY A 384 -3.87 16.13 -15.01
CA GLY A 384 -3.01 17.12 -14.36
C GLY A 384 -1.54 16.70 -14.38
N ALA A 385 -0.71 17.48 -13.69
CA ALA A 385 0.67 17.09 -13.40
C ALA A 385 0.67 15.89 -12.42
N GLY A 386 1.63 14.98 -12.61
CA GLY A 386 1.81 13.77 -11.80
C GLY A 386 2.71 13.99 -10.59
#